data_a4dcb8ff58685c90b369b1984485ebca
#
_entry.id   a4dcb8ff58685c90b369b1984485ebca
#
_cell.length_a   1.000
_cell.length_b   1.000
_cell.length_c   1.000
_cell.angle_alpha   90.00
_cell.angle_beta   90.00
_cell.angle_gamma   90.00
#
_symmetry.space_group_name_H-M   'P 1'
#
loop_
_entity.id
_entity.type
_entity.pdbx_description
1 polymer ?
#
loop_
_entity_poly.entity_id
_entity_poly.type
_entity_poly.pdbx_seq_one_letter_code
_entity_poly.pdbx_strand_id
1 'polypeptide(L)'
;LHDALPICMRQRYLKEHRPSLYSSLILSEKLYPHLLEIDRAARERMDAMLPRMMEAAGVTEELKACAPMRWVGLMNTLKVQVEETIFQELIFQ
;
A
#
# COMPACT_ATOMS: atom_id res chain seq x y z
N LEU A 1 -2.67 -1.34 -12.36
CA LEU A 1 -1.64 -2.29 -11.96
C LEU A 1 -1.20 -2.06 -10.52
N HIS A 2 -0.93 -0.81 -10.15
CA HIS A 2 -0.61 -0.50 -8.75
C HIS A 2 -1.78 -0.78 -7.82
N ASP A 3 -2.99 -0.59 -8.31
CA ASP A 3 -4.20 -0.79 -7.53
C ASP A 3 -4.43 -2.26 -7.15
N ALA A 4 -3.92 -3.18 -7.97
CA ALA A 4 -4.05 -4.61 -7.71
C ALA A 4 -2.92 -5.18 -6.85
N LEU A 5 -1.85 -4.43 -6.65
CA LEU A 5 -0.66 -4.91 -5.97
C LEU A 5 -0.89 -5.36 -4.53
N PRO A 6 -1.60 -4.60 -3.67
CA PRO A 6 -1.87 -5.06 -2.30
C PRO A 6 -2.68 -6.36 -2.27
N ILE A 7 -3.64 -6.52 -3.18
CA ILE A 7 -4.46 -7.72 -3.28
C ILE A 7 -3.59 -8.93 -3.62
N CYS A 8 -2.75 -8.80 -4.65
CA CYS A 8 -1.87 -9.89 -5.09
C CYS A 8 -0.87 -10.28 -4.01
N MET A 9 -0.28 -9.31 -3.34
CA MET A 9 0.70 -9.55 -2.29
C MET A 9 0.07 -10.23 -1.08
N ARG A 10 -1.12 -9.80 -0.66
CA ARG A 10 -1.82 -10.42 0.45
C ARG A 10 -2.21 -11.87 0.14
N GLN A 11 -2.71 -12.11 -1.07
CA GLN A 11 -3.07 -13.46 -1.51
C GLN A 11 -1.85 -14.39 -1.49
N ARG A 12 -0.73 -13.94 -2.04
CA ARG A 12 0.52 -14.72 -2.04
C ARG A 12 0.99 -15.00 -0.62
N TYR A 13 0.99 -13.99 0.24
CA TYR A 13 1.39 -14.15 1.64
C TYR A 13 0.54 -15.21 2.34
N LEU A 14 -0.78 -15.16 2.16
CA LEU A 14 -1.67 -16.14 2.79
C LEU A 14 -1.40 -17.55 2.29
N LYS A 15 -1.17 -17.72 0.99
CA LYS A 15 -0.84 -19.03 0.43
C LYS A 15 0.45 -19.59 1.00
N GLU A 16 1.49 -18.77 1.10
CA GLU A 16 2.83 -19.22 1.48
C GLU A 16 3.01 -19.36 2.98
N HIS A 17 2.42 -18.47 3.75
CA HIS A 17 2.70 -18.37 5.19
C HIS A 17 1.51 -18.72 6.09
N ARG A 18 0.30 -18.70 5.56
CA ARG A 18 -0.91 -19.01 6.33
C ARG A 18 -1.87 -19.87 5.51
N PRO A 19 -1.44 -21.06 5.11
CA PRO A 19 -2.24 -21.89 4.21
C PRO A 19 -3.59 -22.33 4.81
N SER A 20 -3.65 -22.55 6.12
CA SER A 20 -4.92 -22.92 6.79
C SER A 20 -5.94 -21.80 6.69
N LEU A 21 -5.51 -20.57 6.94
CA LEU A 21 -6.38 -19.40 6.81
C LEU A 21 -6.81 -19.19 5.37
N TYR A 22 -5.89 -19.36 4.44
CA TYR A 22 -6.17 -19.22 3.02
C TYR A 22 -7.25 -20.21 2.59
N SER A 23 -7.09 -21.48 2.95
CA SER A 23 -8.08 -22.53 2.63
C SER A 23 -9.44 -22.24 3.26
N SER A 24 -9.44 -21.78 4.51
CA SER A 24 -10.67 -21.42 5.21
C SER A 24 -11.41 -20.29 4.50
N LEU A 25 -10.67 -19.27 4.03
CA LEU A 25 -11.27 -18.15 3.31
C LEU A 25 -11.85 -18.57 1.97
N ILE A 26 -11.18 -19.48 1.26
CA ILE A 26 -11.68 -20.02 0.00
C ILE A 26 -12.96 -20.81 0.23
N LEU A 27 -12.95 -21.72 1.20
CA LEU A 27 -14.08 -22.58 1.48
C LEU A 27 -15.31 -21.82 1.96
N SER A 28 -15.11 -20.73 2.68
CA SER A 28 -16.20 -19.88 3.16
C SER A 28 -16.61 -18.80 2.14
N GLU A 29 -15.95 -18.75 0.98
CA GLU A 29 -16.18 -17.75 -0.07
C GLU A 29 -15.91 -16.32 0.40
N LYS A 30 -15.05 -16.16 1.41
CA LYS A 30 -14.71 -14.85 1.98
C LYS A 30 -13.35 -14.32 1.54
N LEU A 31 -12.65 -15.05 0.68
CA LEU A 31 -11.31 -14.62 0.24
C LEU A 31 -11.36 -13.29 -0.52
N TYR A 32 -12.24 -13.19 -1.52
CA TYR A 32 -12.32 -11.97 -2.32
C TYR A 32 -12.76 -10.75 -1.51
N PRO A 33 -13.80 -10.84 -0.67
CA PRO A 33 -14.13 -9.74 0.24
C PRO A 33 -12.98 -9.33 1.15
N HIS A 34 -12.23 -10.31 1.67
CA HIS A 34 -11.06 -10.03 2.51
C HIS A 34 -9.99 -9.25 1.73
N LEU A 35 -9.68 -9.66 0.51
CA LEU A 35 -8.69 -8.98 -0.33
C LEU A 35 -9.12 -7.56 -0.68
N LEU A 36 -10.40 -7.34 -0.95
CA LEU A 36 -10.93 -6.00 -1.21
C LEU A 36 -10.83 -5.10 0.02
N GLU A 37 -11.06 -5.67 1.19
CA GLU A 37 -10.92 -4.93 2.44
C GLU A 37 -9.47 -4.51 2.68
N ILE A 38 -8.51 -5.39 2.40
CA ILE A 38 -7.09 -5.06 2.50
C ILE A 38 -6.71 -3.95 1.51
N ASP A 39 -7.19 -4.02 0.27
CA ASP A 39 -6.93 -2.98 -0.72
C ASP A 39 -7.48 -1.63 -0.27
N ARG A 40 -8.71 -1.62 0.22
CA ARG A 40 -9.35 -0.41 0.71
C ARG A 40 -8.58 0.19 1.89
N ALA A 41 -8.20 -0.64 2.85
CA ALA A 41 -7.44 -0.19 4.02
C ALA A 41 -6.07 0.37 3.61
N ALA A 42 -5.41 -0.26 2.64
CA ALA A 42 -4.13 0.23 2.12
C ALA A 42 -4.27 1.59 1.47
N ARG A 43 -5.31 1.81 0.69
CA ARG A 43 -5.57 3.10 0.04
C ARG A 43 -5.87 4.20 1.06
N GLU A 44 -6.69 3.89 2.05
CA GLU A 44 -7.00 4.84 3.12
C GLU A 44 -5.76 5.23 3.91
N ARG A 45 -4.90 4.25 4.20
CA ARG A 45 -3.63 4.50 4.87
C ARG A 45 -2.72 5.38 4.04
N MET A 46 -2.60 5.12 2.76
CA MET A 46 -1.78 5.92 1.86
C MET A 46 -2.28 7.36 1.81
N ASP A 47 -3.60 7.55 1.67
CA ASP A 47 -4.21 8.88 1.62
C ASP A 47 -4.01 9.66 2.91
N ALA A 48 -3.92 8.97 4.05
CA ALA A 48 -3.68 9.60 5.34
C ALA A 48 -2.20 9.91 5.58
N MET A 49 -1.30 9.01 5.19
CA MET A 49 0.12 9.12 5.49
C MET A 49 0.90 10.00 4.52
N LEU A 50 0.59 9.88 3.23
CA LEU A 50 1.37 10.55 2.18
C LEU A 50 1.42 12.07 2.33
N PRO A 51 0.29 12.77 2.55
CA PRO A 51 0.34 14.22 2.73
C PRO A 51 1.20 14.68 3.90
N ARG A 52 1.16 13.94 5.00
CA ARG A 52 2.00 14.24 6.18
C ARG A 52 3.47 14.09 5.87
N MET A 53 3.84 13.04 5.17
CA MET A 53 5.22 12.78 4.79
C MET A 53 5.70 13.80 3.77
N MET A 54 4.85 14.21 2.85
CA MET A 54 5.17 15.27 1.89
C MET A 54 5.49 16.59 2.61
N GLU A 55 4.66 16.95 3.56
CA GLU A 55 4.87 18.18 4.34
C GLU A 55 6.16 18.11 5.12
N ALA A 56 6.44 17.00 5.81
CA ALA A 56 7.65 16.82 6.60
C ALA A 56 8.91 16.83 5.73
N ALA A 57 8.84 16.36 4.49
CA ALA A 57 9.97 16.30 3.58
C ALA A 57 10.15 17.55 2.72
N GLY A 58 9.24 18.52 2.84
CA GLY A 58 9.28 19.75 2.05
C GLY A 58 8.88 19.54 0.60
N VAL A 59 8.08 18.53 0.31
CA VAL A 59 7.59 18.26 -1.05
C VAL A 59 6.32 19.08 -1.27
N THR A 60 6.48 20.21 -1.95
CA THR A 60 5.42 21.21 -2.10
C THR A 60 5.12 21.47 -3.57
N GLU A 61 4.02 22.18 -3.81
CA GLU A 61 3.69 22.67 -5.16
C GLU A 61 4.73 23.64 -5.69
N GLU A 62 5.34 24.42 -4.81
CA GLU A 62 6.43 25.33 -5.19
C GLU A 62 7.64 24.55 -5.68
N LEU A 63 8.00 23.47 -4.99
CA LEU A 63 9.10 22.62 -5.41
C LEU A 63 8.79 21.97 -6.77
N LYS A 64 7.56 21.53 -6.97
CA LYS A 64 7.13 20.96 -8.24
C LYS A 64 7.29 21.94 -9.39
N ALA A 65 6.93 23.21 -9.16
CA ALA A 65 7.04 24.27 -10.17
C ALA A 65 8.49 24.64 -10.45
N CYS A 66 9.35 24.74 -9.42
CA CYS A 66 10.72 25.21 -9.55
C CYS A 66 11.70 24.11 -9.93
N ALA A 67 11.49 22.88 -9.43
CA ALA A 67 12.40 21.76 -9.65
C ALA A 67 11.59 20.47 -9.84
N PRO A 68 10.92 20.29 -10.98
CA PRO A 68 10.01 19.16 -11.19
C PRO A 68 10.70 17.81 -11.09
N MET A 69 11.92 17.68 -11.54
CA MET A 69 12.64 16.39 -11.46
C MET A 69 12.96 16.00 -10.03
N ARG A 70 13.33 17.00 -9.20
CA ARG A 70 13.57 16.76 -7.80
C ARG A 70 12.28 16.39 -7.07
N TRP A 71 11.19 17.04 -7.41
CA TRP A 71 9.87 16.74 -6.87
C TRP A 71 9.48 15.29 -7.17
N VAL A 72 9.66 14.84 -8.41
CA VAL A 72 9.36 13.47 -8.82
C VAL A 72 10.19 12.47 -8.02
N GLY A 73 11.49 12.72 -7.89
CA GLY A 73 12.38 11.85 -7.13
C GLY A 73 11.97 11.71 -5.67
N LEU A 74 11.66 12.83 -5.03
CA LEU A 74 11.19 12.82 -3.64
C LEU A 74 9.85 12.13 -3.48
N MET A 75 8.92 12.36 -4.39
CA MET A 75 7.62 11.69 -4.36
C MET A 75 7.75 10.18 -4.50
N ASN A 76 8.60 9.72 -5.41
CA ASN A 76 8.84 8.29 -5.58
C ASN A 76 9.40 7.66 -4.31
N THR A 77 10.35 8.32 -3.66
CA THR A 77 10.92 7.85 -2.41
C THR A 77 9.86 7.76 -1.31
N LEU A 78 9.03 8.79 -1.17
CA LEU A 78 7.98 8.81 -0.16
C LEU A 78 6.94 7.72 -0.41
N LYS A 79 6.55 7.50 -1.66
CA LYS A 79 5.61 6.44 -2.01
C LYS A 79 6.14 5.07 -1.63
N VAL A 80 7.41 4.79 -1.90
CA VAL A 80 8.04 3.53 -1.53
C VAL A 80 8.01 3.34 -0.02
N GLN A 81 8.35 4.37 0.75
CA GLN A 81 8.35 4.32 2.21
C GLN A 81 6.95 4.04 2.77
N VAL A 82 5.93 4.71 2.24
CA VAL A 82 4.54 4.48 2.65
C VAL A 82 4.10 3.06 2.30
N GLU A 83 4.41 2.60 1.10
CA GLU A 83 4.07 1.25 0.67
C GLU A 83 4.70 0.20 1.57
N GLU A 84 5.97 0.34 1.91
CA GLU A 84 6.65 -0.60 2.82
C GLU A 84 5.97 -0.65 4.18
N THR A 85 5.60 0.49 4.74
CA THR A 85 4.90 0.56 6.02
C THR A 85 3.54 -0.15 5.94
N ILE A 86 2.78 0.12 4.89
CA ILE A 86 1.47 -0.48 4.67
C ILE A 86 1.58 -1.99 4.50
N PHE A 87 2.57 -2.46 3.73
CA PHE A 87 2.77 -3.88 3.52
C PHE A 87 3.06 -4.61 4.82
N GLN A 88 3.91 -4.03 5.69
CA GLN A 88 4.19 -4.62 6.99
C GLN A 88 2.96 -4.68 7.89
N GLU A 89 2.14 -3.65 7.87
CA GLU A 89 0.99 -3.57 8.77
C GLU A 89 -0.22 -4.38 8.29
N LEU A 90 -0.47 -4.43 6.98
CA LEU A 90 -1.72 -4.99 6.45
C LEU A 90 -1.52 -6.30 5.68
N ILE A 91 -0.38 -6.49 5.05
CA ILE A 91 -0.20 -7.60 4.12
C ILE A 91 0.54 -8.77 4.74
N PHE A 92 1.56 -8.51 5.53
CA PHE A 92 2.43 -9.53 6.11
C PHE A 92 2.08 -9.89 7.55
N GLN A 93 0.81 -9.92 7.87
CA GLN A 93 0.36 -10.32 9.20
C GLN A 93 -0.26 -11.71 9.21
#